data_fc3c56dd8747fd242e1a23a29dd27c47
#
_entry.id   fc3c56dd8747fd242e1a23a29dd27c47
#
_cell.length_a   1.000
_cell.length_b   1.000
_cell.length_c   1.000
_cell.angle_alpha   90.00
_cell.angle_beta   90.00
_cell.angle_gamma   90.00
#
_symmetry.space_group_name_H-M   'P 1'
#
loop_
_entity.id
_entity.type
_entity.pdbx_description
1 polymer ?
#
loop_
_entity_poly.entity_id
_entity_poly.type
_entity_poly.pdbx_seq_one_letter_code
_entity_poly.pdbx_strand_id
1 'polypeptide(L)'
;EYDTYPPKSTYTLTANFTPKSQWTTDSSCELEPNGNFNTANPIALATPCKGVFSDSNDADCYTFSTEEAGKISVTLENPDQSTANCTVILYNEAQEPVGKAVLRNSSTSATIPEQGFNAGTFYVQVQTDNALTNSWKYAEQYQLTVNFTPTGDTYESEPNDTTANADTLPVNAPVTGKLVSVNDTDFYKVTLDSAAQFSLTLEHALPDNLGKSGNAWTVTCCQYDEKTGSLRETPVLTMQATLEQTKATSDTSLVRGGTFYVKVENKSYSAFSDQEYTLTMQAELLTYEKGDVNSDGSVDTQDLFEMLYSCAKSSAGIREDLLEGAAFLAADIDEDDALDSTDIYYALLYIAQKSAGLPTSWESVVQ
;
A
#
# COMPACT_ATOMS: atom_id res chain seq x y z
N GLU A 1 49.89 28.48 -60.50
CA GLU A 1 50.61 28.35 -59.22
C GLU A 1 49.61 28.28 -58.08
N TYR A 2 49.39 27.10 -57.65
CA TYR A 2 48.66 26.81 -56.44
C TYR A 2 49.67 26.26 -55.45
N ASP A 3 49.96 26.95 -54.39
CA ASP A 3 50.24 26.32 -53.11
C ASP A 3 50.50 27.35 -52.00
N THR A 4 49.53 27.55 -51.15
CA THR A 4 49.83 27.92 -49.77
C THR A 4 48.91 27.11 -48.87
N TYR A 5 49.33 25.87 -48.58
CA TYR A 5 48.88 25.24 -47.38
C TYR A 5 49.29 26.09 -46.18
N PRO A 6 48.37 26.34 -45.25
CA PRO A 6 48.75 27.07 -44.05
C PRO A 6 49.83 26.25 -43.32
N PRO A 7 50.75 26.92 -42.63
CA PRO A 7 51.83 26.24 -41.92
C PRO A 7 51.23 25.14 -41.04
N LYS A 8 51.83 23.95 -41.09
CA LYS A 8 51.44 22.84 -40.23
C LYS A 8 51.53 23.31 -38.79
N SER A 9 50.41 23.67 -38.22
CA SER A 9 50.33 23.94 -36.79
C SER A 9 50.54 22.63 -36.03
N THR A 10 51.55 22.58 -35.21
CA THR A 10 51.80 21.44 -34.29
C THR A 10 50.91 21.63 -33.07
N TYR A 11 50.20 20.60 -32.67
CA TYR A 11 49.49 20.59 -31.40
C TYR A 11 50.13 19.47 -30.51
N THR A 12 50.03 19.71 -29.21
CA THR A 12 50.38 18.70 -28.20
C THR A 12 49.12 18.16 -27.62
N LEU A 13 48.92 16.84 -27.72
CA LEU A 13 47.87 16.10 -27.05
C LEU A 13 48.44 15.46 -25.79
N THR A 14 47.88 15.77 -24.64
CA THR A 14 48.24 15.15 -23.39
C THR A 14 47.05 14.32 -22.92
N ALA A 15 47.19 13.03 -22.77
CA ALA A 15 46.21 12.17 -22.13
C ALA A 15 46.65 11.89 -20.69
N ASN A 16 45.82 12.23 -19.74
CA ASN A 16 45.99 11.86 -18.35
C ASN A 16 45.17 10.63 -18.08
N PHE A 17 45.78 9.62 -17.56
CA PHE A 17 45.15 8.34 -17.20
C PHE A 17 45.28 8.11 -15.71
N THR A 18 44.17 7.90 -15.00
CA THR A 18 44.15 7.44 -13.62
C THR A 18 43.65 6.00 -13.59
N PRO A 19 44.45 5.03 -13.16
CA PRO A 19 44.00 3.64 -13.08
C PRO A 19 42.79 3.49 -12.16
N LYS A 20 41.83 2.62 -12.50
CA LYS A 20 40.65 2.30 -11.70
C LYS A 20 40.96 1.95 -10.24
N SER A 21 42.13 1.32 -10.00
CA SER A 21 42.63 1.02 -8.65
C SER A 21 42.97 2.24 -7.78
N GLN A 22 43.06 3.43 -8.40
CA GLN A 22 43.31 4.72 -7.71
C GLN A 22 42.07 5.58 -7.65
N TRP A 23 40.97 5.16 -8.24
CA TRP A 23 39.73 5.83 -8.10
C TRP A 23 39.24 5.59 -6.67
N THR A 24 39.15 6.65 -5.92
CA THR A 24 38.34 6.63 -4.70
C THR A 24 36.93 6.33 -5.16
N THR A 25 36.22 5.46 -4.45
CA THR A 25 34.78 5.25 -4.60
C THR A 25 34.07 6.52 -4.16
N ASP A 26 34.33 7.60 -4.89
CA ASP A 26 33.63 8.85 -4.68
C ASP A 26 32.29 8.70 -5.41
N SER A 27 31.24 8.44 -4.61
CA SER A 27 29.86 8.36 -5.10
C SER A 27 29.33 9.68 -5.68
N SER A 28 30.17 10.69 -5.82
CA SER A 28 29.81 11.98 -6.39
C SER A 28 29.81 12.04 -7.92
N CYS A 29 30.34 11.02 -8.60
CA CYS A 29 30.38 10.92 -10.06
C CYS A 29 30.20 9.48 -10.53
N GLU A 30 29.57 9.30 -11.68
CA GLU A 30 29.46 8.00 -12.34
C GLU A 30 30.81 7.52 -12.87
N LEU A 31 30.87 6.21 -13.10
CA LEU A 31 32.02 5.51 -13.68
C LEU A 31 31.53 4.55 -14.78
N GLU A 32 31.92 4.82 -15.99
CA GLU A 32 31.57 3.98 -17.14
C GLU A 32 32.46 2.72 -17.28
N PRO A 33 31.89 1.60 -17.78
CA PRO A 33 30.51 1.42 -18.23
C PRO A 33 29.58 1.06 -17.09
N ASN A 34 28.39 1.70 -17.01
CA ASN A 34 27.37 1.47 -15.97
C ASN A 34 25.96 1.23 -16.55
N GLY A 35 25.84 0.91 -17.84
CA GLY A 35 24.59 0.84 -18.60
C GLY A 35 23.65 -0.31 -18.24
N ASN A 36 23.89 -1.10 -17.19
CA ASN A 36 22.99 -2.15 -16.72
C ASN A 36 23.17 -2.43 -15.22
N PHE A 37 22.23 -3.15 -14.62
CA PHE A 37 22.22 -3.41 -13.17
C PHE A 37 23.45 -4.20 -12.66
N ASN A 38 24.09 -5.03 -13.49
CA ASN A 38 25.30 -5.77 -13.09
C ASN A 38 26.54 -4.86 -13.03
N THR A 39 26.50 -3.74 -13.70
CA THR A 39 27.57 -2.73 -13.75
C THR A 39 27.18 -1.43 -13.05
N ALA A 40 26.03 -1.42 -12.34
CA ALA A 40 25.50 -0.26 -11.65
C ALA A 40 26.53 0.36 -10.69
N ASN A 41 26.63 1.67 -10.71
CA ASN A 41 27.49 2.39 -9.80
C ASN A 41 26.86 2.51 -8.40
N PRO A 42 27.62 2.29 -7.33
CA PRO A 42 27.13 2.58 -5.99
C PRO A 42 26.90 4.09 -5.83
N ILE A 43 25.73 4.46 -5.33
CA ILE A 43 25.38 5.85 -5.00
C ILE A 43 25.18 6.02 -3.49
N ALA A 44 25.73 7.10 -2.93
CA ALA A 44 25.52 7.44 -1.53
C ALA A 44 24.19 8.18 -1.34
N LEU A 45 23.45 7.80 -0.30
CA LEU A 45 22.20 8.46 0.06
C LEU A 45 22.43 9.93 0.44
N ALA A 46 21.48 10.78 0.11
CA ALA A 46 21.48 12.23 0.33
C ALA A 46 22.71 12.95 -0.22
N THR A 47 23.44 12.34 -1.15
CA THR A 47 24.63 12.93 -1.78
C THR A 47 24.42 13.02 -3.29
N PRO A 48 24.48 14.20 -3.89
CA PRO A 48 24.32 14.36 -5.33
C PRO A 48 25.44 13.63 -6.11
N CYS A 49 25.04 12.79 -7.05
CA CYS A 49 25.95 12.11 -7.99
C CYS A 49 25.79 12.74 -9.38
N LYS A 50 26.91 13.07 -10.03
CA LYS A 50 26.90 13.63 -11.38
C LYS A 50 27.04 12.52 -12.41
N GLY A 51 26.20 12.59 -13.44
CA GLY A 51 26.26 11.70 -14.59
C GLY A 51 26.30 12.45 -15.90
N VAL A 52 26.73 11.79 -16.97
CA VAL A 52 26.85 12.32 -18.32
C VAL A 52 26.48 11.25 -19.33
N PHE A 53 25.52 11.50 -20.17
CA PHE A 53 25.21 10.58 -21.25
C PHE A 53 26.28 10.63 -22.34
N SER A 54 26.86 9.50 -22.68
CA SER A 54 27.89 9.36 -23.71
C SER A 54 27.29 9.37 -25.13
N ASP A 55 26.07 8.89 -25.31
CA ASP A 55 25.32 8.92 -26.57
C ASP A 55 23.79 8.88 -26.35
N SER A 56 23.03 8.84 -27.44
CA SER A 56 21.56 8.88 -27.42
C SER A 56 20.90 7.60 -26.92
N ASN A 57 21.62 6.52 -26.74
CA ASN A 57 21.13 5.22 -26.27
C ASN A 57 21.72 4.86 -24.91
N ASP A 58 22.49 5.79 -24.36
CA ASP A 58 23.12 5.61 -23.06
C ASP A 58 22.10 5.57 -21.95
N ALA A 59 22.36 4.68 -21.02
CA ALA A 59 21.55 4.50 -19.81
C ALA A 59 22.50 4.26 -18.64
N ASP A 60 22.39 5.07 -17.62
CA ASP A 60 23.22 5.03 -16.43
C ASP A 60 22.49 4.33 -15.30
N CYS A 61 23.07 3.27 -14.77
CA CYS A 61 22.51 2.50 -13.67
C CYS A 61 23.29 2.74 -12.37
N TYR A 62 22.55 2.97 -11.32
CA TYR A 62 23.05 3.16 -9.96
C TYR A 62 22.43 2.14 -9.02
N THR A 63 23.10 1.85 -7.90
CA THR A 63 22.61 0.94 -6.87
C THR A 63 22.87 1.51 -5.48
N PHE A 64 21.96 1.24 -4.56
CA PHE A 64 22.12 1.52 -3.14
C PHE A 64 21.34 0.48 -2.33
N SER A 65 21.59 0.40 -1.03
CA SER A 65 20.88 -0.48 -0.12
C SER A 65 20.46 0.24 1.14
N THR A 66 19.33 -0.16 1.71
CA THR A 66 18.84 0.29 3.02
C THR A 66 18.84 -0.89 3.98
N GLU A 67 19.22 -0.65 5.24
CA GLU A 67 19.27 -1.68 6.29
C GLU A 67 17.94 -1.80 7.07
N GLU A 68 17.05 -0.82 6.91
CA GLU A 68 15.76 -0.75 7.56
C GLU A 68 14.69 -0.21 6.60
N ALA A 69 13.43 -0.39 6.95
CA ALA A 69 12.30 0.16 6.20
C ALA A 69 12.30 1.69 6.26
N GLY A 70 11.91 2.31 5.16
CA GLY A 70 11.89 3.76 5.10
C GLY A 70 11.40 4.31 3.78
N LYS A 71 11.29 5.63 3.73
CA LYS A 71 10.83 6.37 2.55
C LYS A 71 12.00 6.71 1.65
N ILE A 72 11.83 6.44 0.36
CA ILE A 72 12.80 6.75 -0.70
C ILE A 72 12.19 7.78 -1.65
N SER A 73 12.97 8.80 -2.00
CA SER A 73 12.69 9.69 -3.13
C SER A 73 13.93 9.81 -4.00
N VAL A 74 13.71 10.02 -5.31
CA VAL A 74 14.81 10.17 -6.29
C VAL A 74 14.60 11.44 -7.07
N THR A 75 15.57 12.35 -7.03
CA THR A 75 15.54 13.61 -7.75
C THR A 75 16.61 13.61 -8.84
N LEU A 76 16.18 13.87 -10.06
CA LEU A 76 17.03 14.10 -11.22
C LEU A 76 17.00 15.60 -11.55
N GLU A 77 18.17 16.23 -11.56
CA GLU A 77 18.33 17.65 -11.88
C GLU A 77 19.16 17.82 -13.16
N ASN A 78 18.80 18.84 -13.92
CA ASN A 78 19.58 19.28 -15.08
C ASN A 78 20.01 20.76 -14.88
N PRO A 79 21.16 20.97 -14.26
CA PRO A 79 21.61 22.33 -13.91
C PRO A 79 21.86 23.22 -15.14
N ASP A 80 22.18 22.64 -16.27
CA ASP A 80 22.52 23.39 -17.49
C ASP A 80 21.28 23.70 -18.35
N GLN A 81 20.07 23.35 -17.90
CA GLN A 81 18.80 23.56 -18.62
C GLN A 81 18.87 23.08 -20.08
N SER A 82 19.45 21.91 -20.27
CA SER A 82 19.55 21.31 -21.58
C SER A 82 18.18 20.94 -22.16
N THR A 83 18.12 20.75 -23.47
CA THR A 83 16.87 20.43 -24.17
C THR A 83 16.57 18.95 -24.18
N ALA A 84 17.34 18.13 -23.48
CA ALA A 84 17.13 16.69 -23.41
C ALA A 84 15.98 16.33 -22.45
N ASN A 85 15.13 15.41 -22.88
CA ASN A 85 14.22 14.73 -21.97
C ASN A 85 14.90 13.50 -21.42
N CYS A 86 14.85 13.34 -20.10
CA CYS A 86 15.42 12.20 -19.41
C CYS A 86 14.34 11.51 -18.58
N THR A 87 14.44 10.20 -18.47
CA THR A 87 13.59 9.42 -17.60
C THR A 87 14.46 8.84 -16.48
N VAL A 88 14.02 9.00 -15.24
CA VAL A 88 14.58 8.32 -14.08
C VAL A 88 13.57 7.27 -13.59
N ILE A 89 14.06 6.06 -13.33
CA ILE A 89 13.24 4.93 -12.89
C ILE A 89 13.92 4.30 -11.68
N LEU A 90 13.15 4.11 -10.61
CA LEU A 90 13.54 3.36 -9.43
C LEU A 90 13.07 1.92 -9.57
N TYR A 91 13.95 0.95 -9.27
CA TYR A 91 13.66 -0.47 -9.29
C TYR A 91 13.94 -1.10 -7.92
N ASN A 92 13.16 -2.10 -7.55
CA ASN A 92 13.40 -2.95 -6.39
C ASN A 92 14.50 -3.99 -6.66
N GLU A 93 14.81 -4.84 -5.67
CA GLU A 93 15.80 -5.92 -5.77
C GLU A 93 15.44 -6.96 -6.85
N ALA A 94 14.15 -7.18 -7.10
CA ALA A 94 13.67 -8.05 -8.18
C ALA A 94 13.79 -7.41 -9.57
N GLN A 95 14.32 -6.17 -9.65
CA GLN A 95 14.43 -5.38 -10.87
C GLN A 95 13.07 -5.02 -11.48
N GLU A 96 12.05 -4.91 -10.65
CA GLU A 96 10.74 -4.41 -11.03
C GLU A 96 10.68 -2.89 -10.83
N PRO A 97 10.12 -2.13 -11.79
CA PRO A 97 10.02 -0.68 -11.65
C PRO A 97 8.98 -0.32 -10.58
N VAL A 98 9.40 0.43 -9.57
CA VAL A 98 8.56 0.86 -8.44
C VAL A 98 8.38 2.37 -8.37
N GLY A 99 9.04 3.13 -9.25
CA GLY A 99 8.87 4.57 -9.35
C GLY A 99 9.41 5.12 -10.65
N LYS A 100 8.81 6.19 -11.16
CA LYS A 100 9.23 6.82 -12.43
C LYS A 100 8.96 8.32 -12.42
N ALA A 101 9.93 9.09 -12.91
CA ALA A 101 9.75 10.50 -13.22
C ALA A 101 10.38 10.85 -14.57
N VAL A 102 9.87 11.89 -15.23
CA VAL A 102 10.36 12.35 -16.53
C VAL A 102 10.76 13.82 -16.42
N LEU A 103 12.03 14.07 -16.60
CA LEU A 103 12.57 15.42 -16.74
C LEU A 103 12.34 15.89 -18.18
N ARG A 104 11.54 16.92 -18.34
CA ARG A 104 11.21 17.52 -19.65
C ARG A 104 12.06 18.76 -19.89
N ASN A 105 12.32 19.07 -21.15
CA ASN A 105 13.18 20.18 -21.61
C ASN A 105 12.83 21.57 -21.06
N SER A 106 11.71 21.76 -20.43
CA SER A 106 11.31 23.03 -19.78
C SER A 106 11.47 23.03 -18.26
N SER A 107 11.89 21.90 -17.69
CA SER A 107 12.02 21.71 -16.25
C SER A 107 13.49 21.60 -15.86
N THR A 108 13.84 22.11 -14.69
CA THR A 108 15.17 21.98 -14.11
C THR A 108 15.34 20.71 -13.27
N SER A 109 14.23 20.08 -12.88
CA SER A 109 14.24 18.86 -12.08
C SER A 109 13.00 17.99 -12.34
N ALA A 110 13.14 16.70 -12.05
CA ALA A 110 12.05 15.73 -11.96
C ALA A 110 12.29 14.86 -10.73
N THR A 111 11.23 14.56 -9.98
CA THR A 111 11.34 13.79 -8.75
C THR A 111 10.36 12.61 -8.78
N ILE A 112 10.88 11.39 -8.48
CA ILE A 112 10.06 10.29 -8.03
C ILE A 112 9.63 10.65 -6.62
N PRO A 113 8.31 10.77 -6.35
CA PRO A 113 7.80 11.15 -5.04
C PRO A 113 8.30 10.20 -3.94
N GLU A 114 8.32 10.69 -2.72
CA GLU A 114 8.66 9.90 -1.55
C GLU A 114 7.62 8.80 -1.34
N GLN A 115 8.07 7.54 -1.27
CA GLN A 115 7.29 6.32 -1.09
C GLN A 115 7.97 5.42 -0.08
N GLY A 116 7.20 4.60 0.65
CA GLY A 116 7.73 3.64 1.61
C GLY A 116 8.22 2.36 0.94
N PHE A 117 9.30 1.80 1.49
CA PHE A 117 9.87 0.52 1.05
C PHE A 117 10.42 -0.26 2.24
N ASN A 118 10.37 -1.58 2.16
CA ASN A 118 11.12 -2.44 3.07
C ASN A 118 12.63 -2.27 2.86
N ALA A 119 13.43 -2.71 3.85
CA ALA A 119 14.89 -2.81 3.70
C ALA A 119 15.24 -3.68 2.49
N GLY A 120 16.25 -3.30 1.73
CA GLY A 120 16.65 -4.05 0.53
C GLY A 120 17.65 -3.32 -0.33
N THR A 121 17.91 -3.90 -1.49
CA THR A 121 18.75 -3.33 -2.54
C THR A 121 17.87 -2.73 -3.63
N PHE A 122 18.23 -1.53 -4.04
CA PHE A 122 17.51 -0.78 -5.07
C PHE A 122 18.44 -0.38 -6.19
N TYR A 123 17.84 -0.15 -7.37
CA TYR A 123 18.53 0.36 -8.52
C TYR A 123 17.83 1.60 -9.05
N VAL A 124 18.62 2.55 -9.55
CA VAL A 124 18.10 3.70 -10.27
C VAL A 124 18.69 3.67 -11.68
N GLN A 125 17.82 3.81 -12.67
CA GLN A 125 18.25 3.96 -14.05
C GLN A 125 17.87 5.35 -14.55
N VAL A 126 18.86 6.05 -15.11
CA VAL A 126 18.65 7.33 -15.82
C VAL A 126 18.89 7.06 -17.29
N GLN A 127 17.93 7.43 -18.12
CA GLN A 127 18.03 7.22 -19.57
C GLN A 127 17.45 8.40 -20.34
N THR A 128 17.94 8.56 -21.57
CA THR A 128 17.39 9.58 -22.47
C THR A 128 16.08 9.10 -23.07
N ASP A 129 15.15 10.02 -23.29
CA ASP A 129 13.91 9.75 -24.00
C ASP A 129 14.03 10.15 -25.47
N ASN A 130 14.55 9.25 -26.28
CA ASN A 130 14.75 9.46 -27.73
C ASN A 130 13.46 9.72 -28.50
N ALA A 131 12.30 9.35 -27.97
CA ALA A 131 11.02 9.52 -28.64
C ALA A 131 10.56 10.98 -28.67
N LEU A 132 11.13 11.83 -27.82
CA LEU A 132 10.65 13.20 -27.61
C LEU A 132 11.58 14.29 -28.14
N THR A 133 12.80 13.98 -28.62
CA THR A 133 13.75 15.00 -29.09
C THR A 133 14.47 14.64 -30.37
N ASN A 134 14.36 15.50 -31.39
CA ASN A 134 15.17 15.45 -32.61
C ASN A 134 16.52 16.18 -32.50
N SER A 135 16.86 16.71 -31.34
CA SER A 135 18.08 17.54 -31.15
C SER A 135 18.80 17.11 -29.88
N TRP A 136 19.47 15.98 -29.97
CA TRP A 136 20.34 15.49 -28.92
C TRP A 136 21.67 16.25 -28.94
N LYS A 137 22.10 16.71 -27.76
CA LYS A 137 23.46 17.23 -27.54
C LYS A 137 24.19 16.24 -26.64
N TYR A 138 25.28 15.67 -27.12
CA TYR A 138 26.16 14.78 -26.35
C TYR A 138 26.81 15.53 -25.16
N ALA A 139 27.11 14.79 -24.10
CA ALA A 139 27.78 15.27 -22.91
C ALA A 139 26.96 16.26 -22.05
N GLU A 140 25.65 16.14 -22.02
CA GLU A 140 24.83 16.86 -21.05
C GLU A 140 24.96 16.23 -19.67
N GLN A 141 25.34 17.04 -18.68
CA GLN A 141 25.47 16.61 -17.31
C GLN A 141 24.09 16.66 -16.62
N TYR A 142 23.83 15.63 -15.84
CA TYR A 142 22.73 15.63 -14.89
C TYR A 142 23.26 15.42 -13.47
N GLN A 143 22.41 15.63 -12.48
CA GLN A 143 22.67 15.36 -11.09
C GLN A 143 21.57 14.49 -10.53
N LEU A 144 21.94 13.35 -9.94
CA LEU A 144 21.02 12.40 -9.33
C LEU A 144 21.19 12.42 -7.82
N THR A 145 20.10 12.53 -7.09
CA THR A 145 20.09 12.45 -5.62
C THR A 145 19.05 11.44 -5.18
N VAL A 146 19.46 10.49 -4.35
CA VAL A 146 18.57 9.54 -3.69
C VAL A 146 18.48 9.92 -2.22
N ASN A 147 17.27 10.23 -1.73
CA ASN A 147 17.04 10.48 -0.32
C ASN A 147 16.37 9.27 0.33
N PHE A 148 16.71 9.03 1.57
CA PHE A 148 16.13 7.99 2.41
C PHE A 148 15.82 8.55 3.80
N THR A 149 14.62 8.21 4.30
CA THR A 149 14.17 8.58 5.66
C THR A 149 13.64 7.33 6.33
N PRO A 150 14.27 6.83 7.41
CA PRO A 150 13.76 5.67 8.14
C PRO A 150 12.35 5.92 8.69
N THR A 151 11.48 4.90 8.61
CA THR A 151 10.10 4.96 9.13
C THR A 151 9.79 3.87 10.15
N GLY A 152 10.58 2.80 10.17
CA GLY A 152 10.22 1.57 10.88
C GLY A 152 9.01 0.86 10.24
N ASP A 153 8.49 -0.16 10.92
CA ASP A 153 7.45 -1.05 10.43
C ASP A 153 6.02 -0.46 10.47
N THR A 154 5.88 0.83 10.75
CA THR A 154 4.59 1.52 10.85
C THR A 154 4.21 2.29 9.59
N TYR A 155 5.03 2.22 8.57
CA TYR A 155 4.78 2.81 7.26
C TYR A 155 4.57 1.71 6.22
N GLU A 156 3.71 1.94 5.24
CA GLU A 156 3.49 1.02 4.12
C GLU A 156 4.76 0.77 3.30
N SER A 157 4.74 -0.29 2.53
CA SER A 157 5.86 -0.66 1.65
C SER A 157 5.39 -0.98 0.25
N GLU A 158 5.85 -0.20 -0.71
CA GLU A 158 5.52 -0.36 -2.12
C GLU A 158 6.35 -1.48 -2.82
N PRO A 159 5.74 -2.14 -3.83
CA PRO A 159 4.36 -1.99 -4.27
C PRO A 159 3.39 -2.79 -3.40
N ASN A 160 2.23 -2.21 -3.06
CA ASN A 160 1.17 -2.85 -2.29
C ASN A 160 -0.21 -2.80 -2.98
N ASP A 161 -0.23 -2.60 -4.30
CA ASP A 161 -1.41 -2.41 -5.15
C ASP A 161 -2.34 -3.63 -5.27
N THR A 162 -1.98 -4.78 -4.71
CA THR A 162 -2.76 -6.02 -4.84
C THR A 162 -2.81 -6.82 -3.54
N THR A 163 -3.77 -7.73 -3.44
CA THR A 163 -3.87 -8.64 -2.28
C THR A 163 -2.65 -9.56 -2.10
N ALA A 164 -1.87 -9.79 -3.15
CA ALA A 164 -0.69 -10.65 -3.12
C ALA A 164 0.51 -9.99 -2.42
N ASN A 165 0.60 -8.68 -2.50
CA ASN A 165 1.66 -7.85 -1.93
C ASN A 165 1.13 -6.82 -0.92
N ALA A 166 -0.05 -7.10 -0.34
CA ALA A 166 -0.66 -6.26 0.68
C ALA A 166 0.21 -6.19 1.95
N ASP A 167 0.34 -5.00 2.49
CA ASP A 167 0.97 -4.77 3.78
C ASP A 167 0.16 -5.35 4.95
N THR A 168 0.79 -5.56 6.08
CA THR A 168 0.09 -6.00 7.27
C THR A 168 -0.55 -4.82 7.99
N LEU A 169 -1.87 -4.87 8.24
CA LEU A 169 -2.56 -3.96 9.14
C LEU A 169 -2.64 -4.59 10.53
N PRO A 170 -1.85 -4.14 11.51
CA PRO A 170 -1.92 -4.67 12.85
C PRO A 170 -3.22 -4.24 13.53
N VAL A 171 -3.85 -5.16 14.26
CA VAL A 171 -5.06 -4.86 15.03
C VAL A 171 -4.74 -3.89 16.16
N ASN A 172 -5.57 -2.85 16.30
CA ASN A 172 -5.46 -1.82 17.33
C ASN A 172 -4.15 -1.00 17.30
N ALA A 173 -3.45 -0.99 16.15
CA ALA A 173 -2.28 -0.15 15.95
C ALA A 173 -2.34 0.54 14.58
N PRO A 174 -1.82 1.77 14.48
CA PRO A 174 -1.87 2.53 13.22
C PRO A 174 -0.80 2.09 12.23
N VAL A 175 -1.11 2.19 10.95
CA VAL A 175 -0.16 2.16 9.84
C VAL A 175 -0.29 3.46 9.06
N THR A 176 0.82 4.05 8.65
CA THR A 176 0.84 5.24 7.80
C THR A 176 1.00 4.83 6.35
N GLY A 177 0.23 5.43 5.47
CA GLY A 177 0.29 5.19 4.03
C GLY A 177 0.15 6.48 3.23
N LYS A 178 0.36 6.39 1.92
CA LYS A 178 0.30 7.52 1.01
C LYS A 178 0.00 7.09 -0.42
N LEU A 179 -1.10 7.54 -0.98
CA LEU A 179 -1.35 7.39 -2.41
C LEU A 179 -0.43 8.34 -3.21
N VAL A 180 0.44 7.80 -4.04
CA VAL A 180 1.40 8.60 -4.84
C VAL A 180 0.82 9.06 -6.17
N SER A 181 -0.29 8.47 -6.61
CA SER A 181 -1.02 8.85 -7.83
C SER A 181 -2.52 8.57 -7.70
N VAL A 182 -3.29 9.07 -8.66
CA VAL A 182 -4.75 8.81 -8.73
C VAL A 182 -5.10 7.35 -9.07
N ASN A 183 -4.14 6.58 -9.56
CA ASN A 183 -4.32 5.17 -9.91
C ASN A 183 -3.68 4.24 -8.88
N ASP A 184 -3.12 4.80 -7.86
CA ASP A 184 -2.51 4.09 -6.77
C ASP A 184 -3.56 3.50 -5.83
N THR A 185 -3.22 2.36 -5.26
CA THR A 185 -4.14 1.60 -4.43
C THR A 185 -3.36 0.84 -3.37
N ASP A 186 -3.58 1.17 -2.12
CA ASP A 186 -2.89 0.51 -1.01
C ASP A 186 -3.77 -0.63 -0.46
N PHE A 187 -3.23 -1.84 -0.48
CA PHE A 187 -3.85 -2.99 0.15
C PHE A 187 -3.18 -3.34 1.47
N TYR A 188 -4.02 -3.53 2.48
CA TYR A 188 -3.61 -3.99 3.81
C TYR A 188 -4.32 -5.29 4.15
N LYS A 189 -3.55 -6.25 4.65
CA LYS A 189 -4.06 -7.54 5.13
C LYS A 189 -4.17 -7.53 6.65
N VAL A 190 -5.30 -7.98 7.17
CA VAL A 190 -5.53 -8.20 8.60
C VAL A 190 -6.11 -9.59 8.82
N THR A 191 -5.68 -10.28 9.88
CA THR A 191 -6.22 -11.56 10.29
C THR A 191 -6.80 -11.43 11.69
N LEU A 192 -8.06 -11.84 11.85
CA LEU A 192 -8.75 -11.92 13.12
C LEU A 192 -8.93 -13.41 13.45
N ASP A 193 -8.25 -13.88 14.50
CA ASP A 193 -8.23 -15.29 14.88
C ASP A 193 -9.56 -15.74 15.53
N SER A 194 -10.39 -14.80 15.93
CA SER A 194 -11.72 -15.04 16.52
C SER A 194 -12.71 -13.99 16.04
N ALA A 195 -13.97 -14.19 16.40
CA ALA A 195 -15.00 -13.19 16.18
C ALA A 195 -14.60 -11.84 16.76
N ALA A 196 -15.00 -10.80 16.09
CA ALA A 196 -14.68 -9.43 16.50
C ALA A 196 -15.75 -8.44 16.08
N GLN A 197 -15.83 -7.37 16.83
CA GLN A 197 -16.52 -6.17 16.45
C GLN A 197 -15.46 -5.10 16.14
N PHE A 198 -15.46 -4.52 14.94
CA PHE A 198 -14.41 -3.59 14.55
C PHE A 198 -14.94 -2.38 13.76
N SER A 199 -14.16 -1.32 13.79
CA SER A 199 -14.30 -0.15 12.93
C SER A 199 -12.95 0.23 12.32
N LEU A 200 -12.97 0.95 11.19
CA LEU A 200 -11.81 1.55 10.57
C LEU A 200 -11.80 3.06 10.80
N THR A 201 -10.63 3.58 11.07
CA THR A 201 -10.38 5.03 11.16
C THR A 201 -9.27 5.41 10.21
N LEU A 202 -9.49 6.44 9.39
CA LEU A 202 -8.47 7.10 8.59
C LEU A 202 -8.31 8.54 9.09
N GLU A 203 -7.07 8.90 9.42
CA GLU A 203 -6.69 10.25 9.85
C GLU A 203 -5.66 10.84 8.89
N HIS A 204 -5.72 12.13 8.65
CA HIS A 204 -4.76 12.86 7.81
C HIS A 204 -4.64 14.32 8.25
N ALA A 205 -3.57 15.01 7.82
CA ALA A 205 -3.44 16.45 8.03
C ALA A 205 -4.39 17.22 7.10
N LEU A 206 -4.83 18.41 7.51
CA LEU A 206 -5.52 19.30 6.57
C LEU A 206 -4.54 19.78 5.50
N PRO A 207 -4.94 19.77 4.22
CA PRO A 207 -4.09 20.24 3.15
C PRO A 207 -3.81 21.75 3.26
N ASP A 208 -2.56 22.15 2.98
CA ASP A 208 -2.13 23.56 2.99
C ASP A 208 -2.88 24.43 1.97
N ASN A 209 -3.48 23.81 0.95
CA ASN A 209 -4.24 24.48 -0.11
C ASN A 209 -5.73 24.18 0.03
N LEU A 210 -6.44 25.05 0.71
CA LEU A 210 -7.91 25.02 0.94
C LEU A 210 -8.77 25.09 -0.34
N GLY A 211 -8.24 24.90 -1.53
CA GLY A 211 -8.98 24.93 -2.79
C GLY A 211 -9.48 23.56 -3.27
N LYS A 212 -9.03 22.46 -2.66
CA LYS A 212 -9.49 21.10 -2.95
C LYS A 212 -10.55 20.69 -1.93
N SER A 213 -11.64 20.11 -2.38
CA SER A 213 -12.72 19.59 -1.54
C SER A 213 -13.22 18.26 -2.09
N GLY A 214 -13.80 17.45 -1.22
CA GLY A 214 -14.43 16.18 -1.58
C GLY A 214 -13.69 14.94 -1.06
N ASN A 215 -14.14 13.77 -1.52
CA ASN A 215 -13.60 12.48 -1.09
C ASN A 215 -12.22 12.25 -1.68
N ALA A 216 -11.20 12.30 -0.84
CA ALA A 216 -9.82 12.04 -1.23
C ALA A 216 -9.47 10.55 -1.11
N TRP A 217 -10.07 9.86 -0.13
CA TRP A 217 -9.83 8.44 0.10
C TRP A 217 -11.16 7.68 0.21
N THR A 218 -11.22 6.55 -0.46
CA THR A 218 -12.25 5.54 -0.23
C THR A 218 -11.60 4.34 0.40
N VAL A 219 -12.09 3.92 1.55
CA VAL A 219 -11.58 2.75 2.28
C VAL A 219 -12.63 1.66 2.22
N THR A 220 -12.25 0.49 1.73
CA THR A 220 -13.12 -0.67 1.56
C THR A 220 -12.51 -1.88 2.25
N CYS A 221 -13.25 -2.51 3.15
CA CYS A 221 -12.84 -3.76 3.80
C CYS A 221 -13.64 -4.93 3.23
N CYS A 222 -12.95 -5.93 2.70
CA CYS A 222 -13.53 -7.16 2.17
C CYS A 222 -12.98 -8.38 2.90
N GLN A 223 -13.83 -9.37 3.15
CA GLN A 223 -13.39 -10.66 3.66
C GLN A 223 -12.82 -11.50 2.52
N TYR A 224 -11.72 -12.20 2.81
CA TYR A 224 -11.15 -13.17 1.89
C TYR A 224 -11.83 -14.52 2.08
N ASP A 225 -12.27 -15.12 1.00
CA ASP A 225 -12.85 -16.46 1.02
C ASP A 225 -11.74 -17.48 0.68
N GLU A 226 -11.29 -18.21 1.69
CA GLU A 226 -10.26 -19.25 1.55
C GLU A 226 -10.67 -20.39 0.62
N LYS A 227 -11.98 -20.61 0.43
CA LYS A 227 -12.49 -21.70 -0.44
C LYS A 227 -12.40 -21.33 -1.91
N THR A 228 -12.70 -20.07 -2.24
CA THR A 228 -12.64 -19.55 -3.61
C THR A 228 -11.29 -18.94 -3.96
N GLY A 229 -10.47 -18.61 -2.97
CA GLY A 229 -9.20 -17.93 -3.14
C GLY A 229 -9.35 -16.48 -3.61
N SER A 230 -10.44 -15.81 -3.25
CA SER A 230 -10.75 -14.45 -3.71
C SER A 230 -11.44 -13.61 -2.63
N LEU A 231 -11.45 -12.30 -2.83
CA LEU A 231 -12.25 -11.42 -1.98
C LEU A 231 -13.75 -11.64 -2.25
N ARG A 232 -14.55 -11.57 -1.19
CA ARG A 232 -16.01 -11.53 -1.33
C ARG A 232 -16.44 -10.27 -2.08
N GLU A 233 -17.42 -10.38 -2.97
CA GLU A 233 -17.91 -9.25 -3.77
C GLU A 233 -18.56 -8.15 -2.92
N THR A 234 -19.24 -8.54 -1.84
CA THR A 234 -19.86 -7.59 -0.91
C THR A 234 -18.85 -7.18 0.15
N PRO A 235 -18.51 -5.89 0.23
CA PRO A 235 -17.64 -5.40 1.30
C PRO A 235 -18.29 -5.57 2.68
N VAL A 236 -17.48 -5.86 3.69
CA VAL A 236 -17.89 -5.83 5.10
C VAL A 236 -18.21 -4.41 5.52
N LEU A 237 -17.41 -3.45 5.06
CA LEU A 237 -17.66 -2.02 5.24
C LEU A 237 -17.01 -1.20 4.13
N THR A 238 -17.54 0.00 3.92
CA THR A 238 -16.94 1.03 3.07
C THR A 238 -17.11 2.39 3.74
N MET A 239 -16.04 3.19 3.76
CA MET A 239 -16.09 4.56 4.24
C MET A 239 -15.38 5.51 3.29
N GLN A 240 -15.68 6.80 3.39
CA GLN A 240 -15.03 7.86 2.64
C GLN A 240 -14.40 8.86 3.61
N ALA A 241 -13.18 9.28 3.30
CA ALA A 241 -12.50 10.35 4.01
C ALA A 241 -12.36 11.56 3.08
N THR A 242 -12.73 12.73 3.59
CA THR A 242 -12.75 13.97 2.82
C THR A 242 -11.60 14.88 3.22
N LEU A 243 -11.21 15.77 2.31
CA LEU A 243 -10.14 16.75 2.58
C LEU A 243 -10.50 17.78 3.66
N GLU A 244 -11.79 17.96 3.96
CA GLU A 244 -12.29 18.94 4.93
C GLU A 244 -12.24 18.45 6.38
N GLN A 245 -12.11 17.14 6.58
CA GLN A 245 -12.10 16.52 7.91
C GLN A 245 -10.82 15.72 8.10
N THR A 246 -10.11 15.98 9.18
CA THR A 246 -8.84 15.29 9.49
C THR A 246 -9.01 13.84 9.92
N LYS A 247 -10.25 13.40 10.13
CA LYS A 247 -10.58 12.07 10.61
C LYS A 247 -11.91 11.59 10.03
N ALA A 248 -11.90 10.37 9.53
CA ALA A 248 -13.10 9.62 9.19
C ALA A 248 -13.12 8.30 9.95
N THR A 249 -14.26 7.88 10.45
CA THR A 249 -14.44 6.58 11.13
C THR A 249 -15.66 5.89 10.54
N SER A 250 -15.53 4.60 10.24
CA SER A 250 -16.64 3.77 9.74
C SER A 250 -17.65 3.46 10.83
N ASP A 251 -18.82 2.98 10.42
CA ASP A 251 -19.68 2.23 11.33
C ASP A 251 -18.95 0.98 11.83
N THR A 252 -19.47 0.40 12.91
CA THR A 252 -18.92 -0.84 13.47
C THR A 252 -19.49 -2.05 12.71
N SER A 253 -18.62 -2.99 12.41
CA SER A 253 -18.97 -4.26 11.77
C SER A 253 -18.68 -5.44 12.68
N LEU A 254 -19.58 -6.42 12.70
CA LEU A 254 -19.45 -7.66 13.42
C LEU A 254 -19.04 -8.77 12.46
N VAL A 255 -18.01 -9.55 12.80
CA VAL A 255 -17.49 -10.65 11.96
C VAL A 255 -17.11 -11.86 12.81
N ARG A 256 -17.10 -13.04 12.18
CA ARG A 256 -16.73 -14.32 12.85
C ARG A 256 -15.22 -14.60 12.88
N GLY A 257 -14.41 -13.66 12.47
CA GLY A 257 -12.98 -13.84 12.27
C GLY A 257 -12.63 -14.18 10.82
N GLY A 258 -11.35 -14.46 10.57
CA GLY A 258 -10.83 -14.76 9.23
C GLY A 258 -9.84 -13.72 8.71
N THR A 259 -9.54 -13.85 7.43
CA THR A 259 -8.64 -12.91 6.72
C THR A 259 -9.46 -11.81 6.03
N PHE A 260 -9.04 -10.59 6.21
CA PHE A 260 -9.66 -9.42 5.58
C PHE A 260 -8.60 -8.60 4.84
N TYR A 261 -9.03 -7.91 3.80
CA TYR A 261 -8.21 -6.94 3.10
C TYR A 261 -8.90 -5.58 3.15
N VAL A 262 -8.15 -4.60 3.59
CA VAL A 262 -8.55 -3.19 3.58
C VAL A 262 -7.86 -2.53 2.40
N LYS A 263 -8.65 -1.95 1.52
CA LYS A 263 -8.17 -1.22 0.35
C LYS A 263 -8.39 0.27 0.54
N VAL A 264 -7.35 1.06 0.35
CA VAL A 264 -7.40 2.52 0.29
C VAL A 264 -7.16 2.95 -1.16
N GLU A 265 -8.05 3.75 -1.72
CA GLU A 265 -7.94 4.23 -3.09
C GLU A 265 -8.54 5.64 -3.24
N ASN A 266 -8.08 6.37 -4.26
CA ASN A 266 -8.73 7.61 -4.69
C ASN A 266 -9.61 7.33 -5.91
N LYS A 267 -10.86 7.80 -5.89
CA LYS A 267 -11.77 7.67 -7.05
C LYS A 267 -12.09 9.01 -7.73
N SER A 268 -11.49 10.10 -7.28
CA SER A 268 -11.79 11.43 -7.79
C SER A 268 -10.53 12.21 -8.14
N TYR A 269 -10.28 12.41 -9.41
CA TYR A 269 -9.16 13.25 -9.88
C TYR A 269 -9.15 14.66 -9.28
N SER A 270 -10.32 15.22 -9.02
CA SER A 270 -10.46 16.58 -8.48
C SER A 270 -10.14 16.69 -7.00
N ALA A 271 -10.24 15.58 -6.26
CA ALA A 271 -9.99 15.50 -4.83
C ALA A 271 -8.75 14.68 -4.47
N PHE A 272 -7.92 14.30 -5.45
CA PHE A 272 -6.70 13.56 -5.19
C PHE A 272 -5.80 14.30 -4.20
N SER A 273 -5.34 13.60 -3.19
CA SER A 273 -4.36 14.06 -2.22
C SER A 273 -3.19 13.09 -2.16
N ASP A 274 -1.99 13.63 -2.27
CA ASP A 274 -0.72 12.95 -2.06
C ASP A 274 -0.20 13.11 -0.61
N GLN A 275 -1.11 13.44 0.31
CA GLN A 275 -0.78 13.51 1.73
C GLN A 275 -0.74 12.12 2.35
N GLU A 276 0.10 11.97 3.35
CA GLU A 276 0.08 10.80 4.21
C GLU A 276 -1.24 10.68 4.95
N TYR A 277 -1.73 9.47 5.08
CA TYR A 277 -2.84 9.12 5.94
C TYR A 277 -2.38 8.09 6.98
N THR A 278 -3.11 8.00 8.06
CA THR A 278 -2.94 6.96 9.07
C THR A 278 -4.21 6.12 9.11
N LEU A 279 -4.08 4.81 8.86
CA LEU A 279 -5.17 3.84 8.90
C LEU A 279 -5.06 3.01 10.18
N THR A 280 -6.17 2.85 10.88
CA THR A 280 -6.26 2.02 12.09
C THR A 280 -7.51 1.16 12.05
N MET A 281 -7.39 -0.14 12.32
CA MET A 281 -8.49 -1.02 12.64
C MET A 281 -8.61 -1.11 14.16
N GLN A 282 -9.69 -0.58 14.72
CA GLN A 282 -10.04 -0.77 16.13
C GLN A 282 -10.93 -1.99 16.24
N ALA A 283 -10.47 -3.05 16.88
CA ALA A 283 -11.22 -4.30 17.01
C ALA A 283 -11.27 -4.74 18.47
N GLU A 284 -12.47 -5.16 18.87
CA GLU A 284 -12.75 -5.86 20.11
C GLU A 284 -13.01 -7.34 19.76
N LEU A 285 -12.15 -8.23 20.27
CA LEU A 285 -12.31 -9.66 20.05
C LEU A 285 -13.44 -10.19 20.94
N LEU A 286 -14.29 -11.03 20.35
CA LEU A 286 -15.46 -11.60 21.01
C LEU A 286 -15.26 -13.11 21.19
N THR A 287 -15.68 -13.57 22.35
CA THR A 287 -15.80 -15.00 22.64
C THR A 287 -17.28 -15.33 22.83
N TYR A 288 -17.73 -16.40 22.20
CA TYR A 288 -19.09 -16.90 22.33
C TYR A 288 -19.12 -18.43 22.16
N GLU A 289 -20.12 -19.05 22.72
CA GLU A 289 -20.44 -20.45 22.45
C GLU A 289 -21.76 -20.51 21.69
N LYS A 290 -21.78 -21.27 20.58
CA LYS A 290 -22.95 -21.36 19.71
C LYS A 290 -24.15 -21.88 20.50
N GLY A 291 -25.23 -21.12 20.49
CA GLY A 291 -26.46 -21.39 21.21
C GLY A 291 -26.53 -20.92 22.67
N ASP A 292 -25.40 -20.54 23.29
CA ASP A 292 -25.33 -19.95 24.64
C ASP A 292 -25.40 -18.42 24.50
N VAL A 293 -26.62 -17.91 24.39
CA VAL A 293 -26.90 -16.52 24.09
C VAL A 293 -26.71 -15.61 25.31
N ASN A 294 -27.00 -16.16 26.50
CA ASN A 294 -26.88 -15.45 27.77
C ASN A 294 -25.49 -15.58 28.42
N SER A 295 -24.61 -16.41 27.82
CA SER A 295 -23.23 -16.67 28.27
C SER A 295 -23.17 -17.27 29.69
N ASP A 296 -24.13 -18.13 30.06
CA ASP A 296 -24.14 -18.81 31.36
C ASP A 296 -23.40 -20.17 31.34
N GLY A 297 -22.89 -20.58 30.19
CA GLY A 297 -22.16 -21.84 29.96
C GLY A 297 -23.06 -23.03 29.67
N SER A 298 -24.35 -22.80 29.40
CA SER A 298 -25.33 -23.86 29.10
C SER A 298 -26.16 -23.45 27.90
N VAL A 299 -26.47 -24.38 27.03
CA VAL A 299 -27.47 -24.12 25.96
C VAL A 299 -28.78 -24.79 26.42
N ASP A 300 -29.78 -23.94 26.73
CA ASP A 300 -31.06 -24.40 27.27
C ASP A 300 -32.26 -23.53 26.82
N THR A 301 -33.39 -23.68 27.50
CA THR A 301 -34.63 -22.99 27.13
C THR A 301 -34.60 -21.49 27.40
N GLN A 302 -33.69 -21.00 28.23
CA GLN A 302 -33.56 -19.55 28.47
C GLN A 302 -32.94 -18.89 27.25
N ASP A 303 -31.90 -19.48 26.66
CA ASP A 303 -31.30 -19.01 25.41
C ASP A 303 -32.33 -18.97 24.27
N LEU A 304 -33.08 -20.09 24.12
CA LEU A 304 -34.13 -20.16 23.12
C LEU A 304 -35.17 -19.06 23.30
N PHE A 305 -35.51 -18.72 24.55
CA PHE A 305 -36.44 -17.65 24.84
C PHE A 305 -35.88 -16.28 24.40
N GLU A 306 -34.60 -16.00 24.67
CA GLU A 306 -33.94 -14.77 24.26
C GLU A 306 -33.84 -14.65 22.74
N MET A 307 -33.52 -15.74 22.03
CA MET A 307 -33.52 -15.77 20.56
C MET A 307 -34.92 -15.48 20.00
N LEU A 308 -35.97 -16.18 20.52
CA LEU A 308 -37.37 -15.96 20.12
C LEU A 308 -37.81 -14.50 20.36
N TYR A 309 -37.45 -13.95 21.51
CA TYR A 309 -37.81 -12.60 21.89
C TYR A 309 -37.17 -11.57 20.96
N SER A 310 -35.87 -11.71 20.67
CA SER A 310 -35.15 -10.84 19.74
C SER A 310 -35.69 -10.95 18.31
N CYS A 311 -35.94 -12.18 17.83
CA CYS A 311 -36.52 -12.42 16.50
C CYS A 311 -37.93 -11.81 16.38
N ALA A 312 -38.78 -11.96 17.40
CA ALA A 312 -40.13 -11.38 17.42
C ALA A 312 -40.09 -9.84 17.40
N LYS A 313 -39.20 -9.22 18.18
CA LYS A 313 -38.99 -7.76 18.17
C LYS A 313 -38.55 -7.26 16.79
N SER A 314 -37.53 -7.91 16.22
CA SER A 314 -37.02 -7.56 14.90
C SER A 314 -38.10 -7.63 13.83
N SER A 315 -38.90 -8.71 13.85
CA SER A 315 -40.05 -8.91 12.94
C SER A 315 -41.15 -7.86 13.10
N ALA A 316 -41.30 -7.34 14.31
CA ALA A 316 -42.25 -6.25 14.61
C ALA A 316 -41.69 -4.86 14.29
N GLY A 317 -40.44 -4.77 13.79
CA GLY A 317 -39.76 -3.51 13.49
C GLY A 317 -39.22 -2.78 14.75
N ILE A 318 -39.19 -3.44 15.90
CA ILE A 318 -38.61 -2.92 17.13
C ILE A 318 -37.11 -3.16 17.10
N ARG A 319 -36.33 -2.09 17.28
CA ARG A 319 -34.87 -2.14 17.22
C ARG A 319 -34.18 -2.05 18.58
N GLU A 320 -34.93 -1.88 19.64
CA GLU A 320 -34.42 -1.78 21.01
C GLU A 320 -34.26 -3.17 21.63
N ASP A 321 -33.17 -3.39 22.38
CA ASP A 321 -32.83 -4.62 23.08
C ASP A 321 -32.85 -5.87 22.15
N LEU A 322 -32.32 -5.75 20.96
CA LEU A 322 -31.99 -6.90 20.10
C LEU A 322 -30.69 -7.54 20.57
N LEU A 323 -30.50 -8.81 20.24
CA LEU A 323 -29.22 -9.47 20.44
C LEU A 323 -28.16 -8.82 19.54
N GLU A 324 -27.01 -8.47 20.13
CA GLU A 324 -25.89 -7.83 19.46
C GLU A 324 -24.56 -8.50 19.84
N GLY A 325 -23.51 -8.25 19.08
CA GLY A 325 -22.15 -8.74 19.38
C GLY A 325 -22.08 -10.26 19.58
N ALA A 326 -21.50 -10.69 20.68
CA ALA A 326 -21.32 -12.12 21.00
C ALA A 326 -22.64 -12.88 21.12
N ALA A 327 -23.68 -12.24 21.71
CA ALA A 327 -25.00 -12.86 21.85
C ALA A 327 -25.70 -13.08 20.49
N PHE A 328 -25.54 -12.16 19.55
CA PHE A 328 -26.03 -12.35 18.17
C PHE A 328 -25.30 -13.50 17.49
N LEU A 329 -23.96 -13.56 17.60
CA LEU A 329 -23.16 -14.64 16.99
C LEU A 329 -23.47 -16.02 17.60
N ALA A 330 -23.81 -16.07 18.89
CA ALA A 330 -24.25 -17.28 19.55
C ALA A 330 -25.64 -17.72 19.06
N ALA A 331 -26.51 -16.76 18.76
CA ALA A 331 -27.88 -17.01 18.30
C ALA A 331 -28.01 -17.38 16.82
N ASP A 332 -27.11 -16.87 15.97
CA ASP A 332 -27.04 -17.20 14.53
C ASP A 332 -26.38 -18.57 14.33
N ILE A 333 -27.22 -19.61 14.39
CA ILE A 333 -26.77 -21.01 14.44
C ILE A 333 -26.27 -21.51 13.09
N ASP A 334 -26.88 -21.11 11.99
CA ASP A 334 -26.49 -21.53 10.62
C ASP A 334 -25.46 -20.59 9.96
N GLU A 335 -25.10 -19.52 10.66
CA GLU A 335 -24.05 -18.57 10.26
C GLU A 335 -24.36 -17.83 8.94
N ASP A 336 -25.63 -17.50 8.73
CA ASP A 336 -26.08 -16.76 7.56
C ASP A 336 -26.14 -15.23 7.78
N ASP A 337 -25.65 -14.75 8.95
CA ASP A 337 -25.64 -13.36 9.41
C ASP A 337 -27.05 -12.77 9.65
N ALA A 338 -28.04 -13.63 9.86
CA ALA A 338 -29.39 -13.25 10.26
C ALA A 338 -29.84 -14.08 11.46
N LEU A 339 -30.68 -13.51 12.32
CA LEU A 339 -31.38 -14.26 13.35
C LEU A 339 -32.84 -14.44 12.92
N ASP A 340 -33.18 -15.67 12.49
CA ASP A 340 -34.51 -15.98 12.00
C ASP A 340 -35.12 -17.28 12.56
N SER A 341 -36.14 -17.78 11.93
CA SER A 341 -36.84 -19.01 12.36
C SER A 341 -36.01 -20.28 12.17
N THR A 342 -34.99 -20.23 11.32
CA THR A 342 -34.09 -21.39 11.07
C THR A 342 -33.19 -21.61 12.26
N ASP A 343 -32.62 -20.53 12.81
CA ASP A 343 -31.80 -20.60 14.03
C ASP A 343 -32.57 -21.10 15.21
N ILE A 344 -33.78 -20.56 15.40
CA ILE A 344 -34.70 -20.99 16.47
C ILE A 344 -35.04 -22.47 16.33
N TYR A 345 -35.27 -22.96 15.11
CA TYR A 345 -35.53 -24.37 14.84
C TYR A 345 -34.32 -25.23 15.24
N TYR A 346 -33.11 -24.83 14.82
CA TYR A 346 -31.88 -25.57 15.16
C TYR A 346 -31.61 -25.55 16.67
N ALA A 347 -31.77 -24.41 17.34
CA ALA A 347 -31.63 -24.33 18.80
C ALA A 347 -32.62 -25.22 19.52
N LEU A 348 -33.90 -25.19 19.11
CA LEU A 348 -34.93 -26.08 19.69
C LEU A 348 -34.60 -27.55 19.49
N LEU A 349 -34.14 -27.92 18.28
CA LEU A 349 -33.79 -29.31 17.96
C LEU A 349 -32.59 -29.78 18.81
N TYR A 350 -31.56 -28.93 18.96
CA TYR A 350 -30.40 -29.18 19.79
C TYR A 350 -30.80 -29.45 21.27
N ILE A 351 -31.61 -28.55 21.86
CA ILE A 351 -32.08 -28.64 23.23
C ILE A 351 -32.93 -29.90 23.43
N ALA A 352 -33.81 -30.19 22.48
CA ALA A 352 -34.67 -31.40 22.56
C ALA A 352 -33.87 -32.69 22.52
N GLN A 353 -32.90 -32.80 21.61
CA GLN A 353 -32.03 -34.01 21.53
C GLN A 353 -31.16 -34.14 22.78
N LYS A 354 -30.55 -33.06 23.26
CA LYS A 354 -29.74 -33.04 24.48
C LYS A 354 -30.57 -33.46 25.71
N SER A 355 -31.80 -32.95 25.82
CA SER A 355 -32.73 -33.32 26.91
C SER A 355 -33.18 -34.76 26.85
N ALA A 356 -33.24 -35.38 25.67
CA ALA A 356 -33.53 -36.78 25.47
C ALA A 356 -32.31 -37.71 25.72
N GLY A 357 -31.16 -37.17 26.08
CA GLY A 357 -29.91 -37.91 26.29
C GLY A 357 -29.28 -38.44 25.00
N LEU A 358 -29.62 -37.87 23.85
CA LEU A 358 -29.04 -38.23 22.56
C LEU A 358 -27.66 -37.57 22.39
N PRO A 359 -26.68 -38.22 21.71
CA PRO A 359 -25.47 -37.57 21.29
C PRO A 359 -25.81 -36.39 20.34
N THR A 360 -25.48 -35.18 20.74
CA THR A 360 -25.88 -33.94 20.02
C THR A 360 -24.68 -33.04 19.80
N SER A 361 -24.47 -32.61 18.56
CA SER A 361 -23.53 -31.56 18.19
C SER A 361 -24.21 -30.63 17.20
N TRP A 362 -23.69 -29.43 17.06
CA TRP A 362 -24.24 -28.46 16.10
C TRP A 362 -24.14 -28.95 14.65
N GLU A 363 -23.06 -29.67 14.29
CA GLU A 363 -22.89 -30.25 12.94
C GLU A 363 -23.95 -31.35 12.66
N SER A 364 -24.50 -31.98 13.70
CA SER A 364 -25.57 -32.98 13.52
C SER A 364 -26.97 -32.38 13.45
N VAL A 365 -27.11 -31.11 13.86
CA VAL A 365 -28.38 -30.38 13.91
C VAL A 365 -28.56 -29.48 12.69
N VAL A 366 -27.51 -28.79 12.30
CA VAL A 366 -27.46 -27.92 11.13
C VAL A 366 -27.13 -28.77 9.89
N GLN A 367 -28.11 -29.06 9.05
CA GLN A 367 -27.98 -29.93 7.85
C GLN A 367 -28.25 -29.12 6.59
#